data_5124741e68430040dfd914be70c54ff3
#
_entry.id   5124741e68430040dfd914be70c54ff3
#
_cell.length_a   1.000
_cell.length_b   1.000
_cell.length_c   1.000
_cell.angle_alpha   90.00
_cell.angle_beta   90.00
_cell.angle_gamma   90.00
#
_symmetry.space_group_name_H-M   'P 1'
#
loop_
_entity.id
_entity.type
_entity.pdbx_description
1 polymer ?
#
loop_
_entity_poly.entity_id
_entity_poly.type
_entity_poly.pdbx_seq_one_letter_code
_entity_poly.pdbx_strand_id
1 'polypeptide(L)'
;MISIASPGCPSLPLTWAVQGYSGCGGLLTDLSGRISNYIGPKTVCVWTIQMTPGLHVVMAIPGLNLTCHKEYVEIQDGPPGSASYGKICEGLGLTFRSSSNILTVKYTRKPDHPASSFDVYYYGEPEGSRGQGYC
;
A
#
# COMPACT_ATOMS: atom_id res chain seq x y z
N MET A 1 -14.45 -19.24 6.47
CA MET A 1 -14.92 -18.95 6.22
C MET A 1 -15.39 -18.34 5.75
N ILE A 2 -15.51 -18.42 5.47
CA ILE A 2 -15.91 -17.97 4.98
C ILE A 2 -16.38 -17.38 4.58
N SER A 3 -16.19 -17.34 4.23
CA SER A 3 -16.75 -16.51 4.00
C SER A 3 -17.76 -16.45 3.17
N ILE A 4 -18.57 -16.13 3.40
CA ILE A 4 -19.69 -15.95 2.71
C ILE A 4 -19.84 -14.56 2.30
N ALA A 5 -19.24 -14.17 1.29
CA ALA A 5 -19.36 -12.84 0.78
C ALA A 5 -20.69 -12.70 0.06
N SER A 6 -21.27 -11.51 0.08
CA SER A 6 -22.40 -11.20 -0.75
C SER A 6 -22.04 -11.30 -2.20
N PRO A 7 -22.98 -11.59 -3.09
CA PRO A 7 -22.70 -11.56 -4.50
C PRO A 7 -22.14 -10.20 -4.89
N GLY A 8 -21.09 -10.20 -5.64
CA GLY A 8 -20.43 -8.96 -6.04
C GLY A 8 -19.39 -8.47 -5.10
N CYS A 9 -19.24 -9.08 -3.96
CA CYS A 9 -18.20 -8.70 -3.02
C CYS A 9 -17.11 -9.75 -3.01
N PRO A 10 -15.85 -9.34 -3.02
CA PRO A 10 -14.78 -10.32 -2.95
C PRO A 10 -14.78 -10.98 -1.59
N SER A 11 -14.49 -12.27 -1.59
CA SER A 11 -14.31 -13.01 -0.38
C SER A 11 -12.83 -13.03 -0.06
N LEU A 12 -12.47 -12.53 1.11
CA LEU A 12 -11.07 -12.49 1.50
C LEU A 12 -10.78 -13.67 2.40
N PRO A 13 -9.88 -14.55 2.00
CA PRO A 13 -9.52 -15.68 2.86
C PRO A 13 -8.84 -15.17 4.12
N LEU A 14 -8.98 -15.93 5.18
CA LEU A 14 -8.39 -15.53 6.46
C LEU A 14 -6.88 -15.37 6.39
N THR A 15 -6.25 -16.04 5.44
CA THR A 15 -4.80 -16.01 5.33
C THR A 15 -4.29 -15.08 4.26
N TRP A 16 -5.16 -14.32 3.60
CA TRP A 16 -4.71 -13.50 2.49
C TRP A 16 -3.63 -12.50 2.90
N ALA A 17 -3.67 -12.06 4.14
CA ALA A 17 -2.71 -11.07 4.61
C ALA A 17 -1.30 -11.60 4.71
N VAL A 18 -1.10 -12.90 4.63
CA VAL A 18 0.24 -13.43 4.72
C VAL A 18 1.01 -13.32 3.42
N GLN A 19 0.34 -12.87 2.36
CA GLN A 19 1.03 -12.62 1.10
C GLN A 19 1.83 -11.34 1.20
N GLY A 20 2.86 -11.36 2.01
CA GLY A 20 3.69 -10.19 2.20
C GLY A 20 4.75 -10.09 1.13
N TYR A 21 5.13 -8.87 0.80
CA TYR A 21 6.21 -8.60 -0.11
C TYR A 21 7.25 -7.74 0.61
N SER A 22 8.44 -8.23 0.75
CA SER A 22 9.48 -7.54 1.51
C SER A 22 10.67 -7.09 0.68
N GLY A 23 10.59 -7.19 -0.65
CA GLY A 23 11.64 -6.66 -1.50
C GLY A 23 11.61 -5.15 -1.57
N CYS A 24 12.68 -4.55 -2.07
CA CYS A 24 12.76 -3.11 -2.23
C CYS A 24 12.21 -2.72 -3.59
N GLY A 25 10.94 -2.34 -3.62
CA GLY A 25 10.32 -1.88 -4.85
C GLY A 25 9.77 -3.01 -5.69
N GLY A 26 9.13 -2.65 -6.77
CA GLY A 26 8.60 -3.59 -7.73
C GLY A 26 7.19 -3.27 -8.14
N LEU A 27 6.67 -4.07 -9.07
CA LEU A 27 5.30 -3.95 -9.54
C LEU A 27 4.47 -5.05 -8.88
N LEU A 28 3.42 -4.64 -8.18
CA LEU A 28 2.54 -5.55 -7.48
C LEU A 28 1.18 -5.55 -8.16
N THR A 29 0.72 -6.71 -8.58
CA THR A 29 -0.52 -6.81 -9.34
C THR A 29 -1.58 -7.66 -8.66
N ASP A 30 -1.31 -8.14 -7.46
CA ASP A 30 -2.30 -8.91 -6.72
C ASP A 30 -3.46 -8.04 -6.29
N LEU A 31 -4.62 -8.64 -6.15
CA LEU A 31 -5.83 -7.94 -5.76
C LEU A 31 -5.74 -7.40 -4.34
N SER A 32 -4.93 -8.00 -3.51
CA SER A 32 -4.66 -7.53 -2.16
C SER A 32 -3.29 -8.02 -1.73
N GLY A 33 -2.71 -7.35 -0.74
CA GLY A 33 -1.42 -7.77 -0.25
C GLY A 33 -0.89 -6.87 0.83
N ARG A 34 0.35 -7.12 1.21
CA ARG A 34 1.05 -6.38 2.23
C ARG A 34 2.50 -6.16 1.80
N ILE A 35 2.94 -4.94 1.90
CA ILE A 35 4.35 -4.59 1.74
C ILE A 35 4.91 -4.44 3.14
N SER A 36 5.97 -5.18 3.46
CA SER A 36 6.48 -5.13 4.83
C SER A 36 7.99 -5.24 4.89
N ASN A 37 8.53 -4.59 5.89
CA ASN A 37 9.86 -4.86 6.44
C ASN A 37 11.01 -5.01 5.46
N TYR A 38 11.11 -4.10 4.51
CA TYR A 38 12.35 -4.11 3.77
C TYR A 38 13.47 -3.65 4.71
N ILE A 39 14.41 -4.53 4.96
CA ILE A 39 15.59 -4.21 5.74
C ILE A 39 16.77 -4.60 4.88
N GLY A 40 17.35 -3.63 4.21
CA GLY A 40 18.45 -3.91 3.32
C GLY A 40 19.21 -2.63 3.03
N PRO A 41 20.20 -2.71 2.13
CA PRO A 41 21.10 -1.58 1.91
C PRO A 41 20.53 -0.48 1.02
N LYS A 42 19.46 -0.72 0.31
CA LYS A 42 18.94 0.28 -0.61
C LYS A 42 18.26 1.40 0.14
N THR A 43 18.44 2.61 -0.34
CA THR A 43 17.94 3.80 0.32
C THR A 43 16.66 4.32 -0.28
N VAL A 44 16.27 3.83 -1.45
CA VAL A 44 15.03 4.23 -2.12
C VAL A 44 14.34 2.98 -2.63
N CYS A 45 13.10 2.80 -2.22
CA CYS A 45 12.28 1.69 -2.70
C CYS A 45 10.98 2.24 -3.26
N VAL A 46 10.62 1.83 -4.47
CA VAL A 46 9.42 2.30 -5.13
C VAL A 46 8.56 1.08 -5.47
N TRP A 47 7.42 0.97 -4.84
CA TRP A 47 6.46 -0.09 -5.12
C TRP A 47 5.29 0.52 -5.88
N THR A 48 4.96 -0.08 -7.02
CA THR A 48 3.81 0.34 -7.80
C THR A 48 2.76 -0.76 -7.74
N ILE A 49 1.57 -0.40 -7.28
CA ILE A 49 0.45 -1.33 -7.20
C ILE A 49 -0.46 -1.03 -8.37
N GLN A 50 -0.64 -2.01 -9.22
CA GLN A 50 -1.45 -1.85 -10.43
C GLN A 50 -2.50 -2.94 -10.49
N MET A 51 -3.75 -2.52 -10.58
CA MET A 51 -4.88 -3.44 -10.67
C MET A 51 -5.54 -3.30 -12.02
N THR A 52 -6.48 -4.18 -12.31
CA THR A 52 -7.22 -4.07 -13.57
C THR A 52 -8.03 -2.78 -13.57
N PRO A 53 -8.23 -2.17 -14.73
CA PRO A 53 -9.08 -0.98 -14.83
C PRO A 53 -10.49 -1.27 -14.28
N GLY A 54 -11.05 -0.29 -13.62
CA GLY A 54 -12.32 -0.43 -12.93
C GLY A 54 -12.16 -0.63 -11.44
N LEU A 55 -10.94 -0.89 -10.98
CA LEU A 55 -10.64 -1.00 -9.56
C LEU A 55 -9.83 0.21 -9.13
N HIS A 56 -10.07 0.66 -7.91
CA HIS A 56 -9.21 1.64 -7.26
C HIS A 56 -8.34 0.91 -6.26
N VAL A 57 -7.13 1.39 -6.06
CA VAL A 57 -6.25 0.84 -5.04
C VAL A 57 -6.55 1.55 -3.73
N VAL A 58 -6.87 0.78 -2.70
CA VAL A 58 -7.00 1.32 -1.35
C VAL A 58 -5.82 0.82 -0.56
N MET A 59 -5.17 1.74 0.13
CA MET A 59 -3.96 1.46 0.89
C MET A 59 -4.14 1.90 2.32
N ALA A 60 -3.73 1.08 3.25
CA ALA A 60 -3.80 1.40 4.67
C ALA A 60 -2.45 1.20 5.31
N ILE A 61 -2.04 2.19 6.08
CA ILE A 61 -0.84 2.12 6.89
C ILE A 61 -1.31 2.28 8.33
N PRO A 62 -1.50 1.18 9.06
CA PRO A 62 -2.09 1.26 10.40
C PRO A 62 -1.27 2.10 11.37
N GLY A 63 0.04 1.99 11.28
CA GLY A 63 0.90 2.80 12.12
C GLY A 63 2.21 3.05 11.42
N LEU A 64 2.58 4.31 11.31
CA LEU A 64 3.84 4.71 10.71
C LEU A 64 4.61 5.50 11.75
N ASN A 65 5.83 5.07 12.01
CA ASN A 65 6.70 5.73 12.99
C ASN A 65 8.13 5.68 12.48
N LEU A 66 8.40 6.50 11.49
CA LEU A 66 9.74 6.61 10.94
C LEU A 66 10.48 7.74 11.65
N THR A 67 11.79 7.76 11.46
CA THR A 67 12.59 8.86 11.99
C THR A 67 12.46 10.04 11.04
N CYS A 68 11.63 10.99 11.38
CA CYS A 68 11.39 12.16 10.53
C CYS A 68 12.69 12.89 10.26
N HIS A 69 12.83 13.43 9.07
CA HIS A 69 14.03 14.07 8.54
C HIS A 69 15.13 13.07 8.13
N LYS A 70 15.00 11.81 8.49
CA LYS A 70 15.94 10.78 8.08
C LYS A 70 15.32 9.82 7.07
N GLU A 71 14.03 9.64 7.15
CA GLU A 71 13.31 8.73 6.25
C GLU A 71 11.86 9.19 6.13
N TYR A 72 11.24 8.83 5.02
CA TYR A 72 9.84 9.16 4.80
C TYR A 72 9.24 8.24 3.75
N VAL A 73 7.92 8.20 3.75
CA VAL A 73 7.14 7.50 2.73
C VAL A 73 6.35 8.54 1.95
N GLU A 74 6.32 8.39 0.65
CA GLU A 74 5.55 9.27 -0.21
C GLU A 74 4.55 8.43 -0.99
N ILE A 75 3.28 8.81 -0.94
CA ILE A 75 2.23 8.11 -1.66
C ILE A 75 1.89 8.92 -2.90
N GLN A 76 1.93 8.27 -4.06
CA GLN A 76 1.68 8.92 -5.33
C GLN A 76 0.44 8.33 -5.97
N ASP A 77 -0.44 9.18 -6.45
CA ASP A 77 -1.72 8.77 -7.02
C ASP A 77 -1.54 8.43 -8.51
N GLY A 78 -1.05 7.24 -8.75
CA GLY A 78 -0.78 6.78 -10.10
C GLY A 78 0.58 6.14 -10.21
N PRO A 79 1.12 6.04 -11.43
CA PRO A 79 2.48 5.52 -11.63
C PRO A 79 3.51 6.43 -10.97
N PRO A 80 4.75 5.94 -10.85
CA PRO A 80 5.81 6.76 -10.26
C PRO A 80 5.92 8.12 -10.96
N GLY A 81 6.00 9.18 -10.14
CA GLY A 81 6.05 10.54 -10.65
C GLY A 81 4.72 11.23 -10.70
N SER A 82 3.64 10.55 -10.33
CA SER A 82 2.31 11.15 -10.30
C SER A 82 2.15 12.10 -9.12
N ALA A 83 1.02 12.79 -9.08
CA ALA A 83 0.69 13.70 -7.99
C ALA A 83 0.80 12.99 -6.65
N SER A 84 1.42 13.65 -5.70
CA SER A 84 1.73 13.06 -4.40
C SER A 84 0.77 13.54 -3.35
N TYR A 85 0.39 12.62 -2.45
CA TYR A 85 -0.36 13.00 -1.25
C TYR A 85 0.56 13.61 -0.20
N GLY A 86 1.86 13.66 -0.46
CA GLY A 86 2.83 14.24 0.44
C GLY A 86 3.78 13.21 1.01
N LYS A 87 4.78 13.72 1.71
CA LYS A 87 5.77 12.89 2.39
C LYS A 87 5.37 12.77 3.84
N ILE A 88 5.32 11.54 4.33
CA ILE A 88 4.88 11.28 5.69
C ILE A 88 5.93 10.45 6.41
N CYS A 89 6.11 10.71 7.70
CA CYS A 89 7.03 9.94 8.52
C CYS A 89 6.34 9.36 9.75
N GLU A 90 5.14 9.81 10.07
CA GLU A 90 4.42 9.27 11.23
C GLU A 90 2.92 9.45 11.05
N GLY A 91 2.17 8.62 11.72
CA GLY A 91 0.72 8.69 11.69
C GLY A 91 0.09 7.37 12.07
N LEU A 92 -1.18 7.42 12.45
CA LEU A 92 -1.97 6.25 12.80
C LEU A 92 -3.19 6.20 11.91
N GLY A 93 -3.54 4.99 11.49
CA GLY A 93 -4.74 4.78 10.72
C GLY A 93 -4.76 5.52 9.39
N LEU A 94 -3.62 5.59 8.73
CA LEU A 94 -3.52 6.30 7.46
C LEU A 94 -4.16 5.47 6.36
N THR A 95 -4.99 6.11 5.54
CA THR A 95 -5.67 5.44 4.45
C THR A 95 -5.62 6.32 3.20
N PHE A 96 -5.33 5.70 2.07
CA PHE A 96 -5.24 6.40 0.79
C PHE A 96 -6.03 5.59 -0.25
N ARG A 97 -6.62 6.30 -1.19
CA ARG A 97 -7.37 5.66 -2.27
C ARG A 97 -6.94 6.31 -3.58
N SER A 98 -6.56 5.50 -4.54
CA SER A 98 -6.14 6.02 -5.84
C SER A 98 -7.33 6.53 -6.64
N SER A 99 -7.10 7.49 -7.50
CA SER A 99 -8.11 7.97 -8.42
C SER A 99 -8.22 7.06 -9.64
N SER A 100 -7.20 6.25 -9.88
CA SER A 100 -7.17 5.30 -10.99
C SER A 100 -6.89 3.91 -10.43
N ASN A 101 -6.45 3.01 -11.29
CA ASN A 101 -6.14 1.64 -10.89
C ASN A 101 -4.67 1.47 -10.46
N ILE A 102 -3.95 2.57 -10.26
CA ILE A 102 -2.53 2.51 -9.93
C ILE A 102 -2.24 3.42 -8.74
N LEU A 103 -1.41 2.94 -7.83
CA LEU A 103 -0.94 3.71 -6.69
C LEU A 103 0.52 3.36 -6.44
N THR A 104 1.34 4.34 -6.12
CA THR A 104 2.76 4.13 -5.90
C THR A 104 3.14 4.53 -4.49
N VAL A 105 3.97 3.71 -3.85
CA VAL A 105 4.55 3.98 -2.55
C VAL A 105 6.04 4.11 -2.73
N LYS A 106 6.59 5.21 -2.28
CA LYS A 106 8.03 5.44 -2.37
C LYS A 106 8.59 5.66 -0.97
N TYR A 107 9.52 4.82 -0.58
CA TYR A 107 10.22 4.94 0.69
C TYR A 107 11.61 5.47 0.43
N THR A 108 12.04 6.47 1.19
CA THR A 108 13.36 7.07 1.07
C THR A 108 13.98 7.20 2.45
N ARG A 109 15.25 6.85 2.57
CA ARG A 109 15.99 7.07 3.81
C ARG A 109 17.38 7.61 3.50
N LYS A 110 17.98 8.25 4.47
CA LYS A 110 19.37 8.69 4.32
C LYS A 110 20.31 7.49 4.42
N PRO A 111 21.42 7.51 3.67
CA PRO A 111 22.29 6.33 3.61
C PRO A 111 22.87 5.90 4.94
N ASP A 112 23.06 6.84 5.86
CA ASP A 112 23.65 6.55 7.16
C ASP A 112 22.63 6.19 8.23
N HIS A 113 21.35 6.10 7.85
CA HIS A 113 20.27 5.79 8.77
C HIS A 113 19.77 4.38 8.49
N PRO A 114 19.61 3.54 9.51
CA PRO A 114 19.09 2.20 9.28
C PRO A 114 17.63 2.23 8.84
N ALA A 115 17.22 1.25 8.05
CA ALA A 115 15.85 1.17 7.60
C ALA A 115 14.93 0.84 8.77
N SER A 116 13.80 1.53 8.81
CA SER A 116 12.77 1.26 9.80
C SER A 116 11.74 0.31 9.22
N SER A 117 11.08 -0.41 10.10
CA SER A 117 10.05 -1.34 9.68
C SER A 117 8.69 -0.64 9.64
N PHE A 118 7.91 -0.97 8.64
CA PHE A 118 6.54 -0.48 8.54
C PHE A 118 5.76 -1.43 7.64
N ASP A 119 4.46 -1.42 7.80
CA ASP A 119 3.58 -2.29 7.02
C ASP A 119 2.59 -1.46 6.24
N VAL A 120 2.41 -1.81 4.98
CA VAL A 120 1.42 -1.21 4.11
C VAL A 120 0.52 -2.33 3.61
N TYR A 121 -0.78 -2.16 3.81
CA TYR A 121 -1.77 -3.11 3.31
C TYR A 121 -2.51 -2.48 2.15
N TYR A 122 -2.83 -3.26 1.15
CA TYR A 122 -3.55 -2.72 0.01
C TYR A 122 -4.58 -3.73 -0.51
N TYR A 123 -5.61 -3.22 -1.14
CA TYR A 123 -6.61 -4.05 -1.80
C TYR A 123 -7.29 -3.24 -2.89
N GLY A 124 -8.00 -3.95 -3.78
CA GLY A 124 -8.75 -3.31 -4.85
C GLY A 124 -10.18 -3.08 -4.45
N GLU A 125 -10.70 -1.91 -4.79
CA GLU A 125 -12.08 -1.54 -4.52
C GLU A 125 -12.78 -1.23 -5.83
N PRO A 126 -13.85 -1.94 -6.18
CA PRO A 126 -14.55 -1.65 -7.42
C PRO A 126 -15.14 -0.26 -7.44
N GLU A 127 -15.17 0.33 -8.61
CA GLU A 127 -15.81 1.61 -8.81
C GLU A 127 -17.28 1.49 -8.49
N GLY A 128 -17.84 2.50 -7.82
CA GLY A 128 -19.24 2.49 -7.50
C GLY A 128 -19.64 1.62 -6.32
N SER A 129 -18.64 1.03 -5.64
CA SER A 129 -18.93 0.13 -4.53
C SER A 129 -18.99 0.83 -3.18
N ARG A 130 -18.85 2.13 -3.15
CA ARG A 130 -18.86 2.81 -1.88
C ARG A 130 -20.17 2.59 -1.16
N GLY A 131 -20.11 2.49 0.13
CA GLY A 131 -21.29 2.18 0.91
C GLY A 131 -21.56 0.71 1.01
N GLN A 132 -20.75 -0.09 0.37
CA GLN A 132 -20.89 -1.53 0.40
C GLN A 132 -19.68 -2.21 0.97
N GLY A 133 -18.94 -1.50 1.79
CA GLY A 133 -17.74 -2.05 2.34
C GLY A 133 -17.93 -3.17 3.33
N TYR A 134 -19.15 -3.48 3.61
CA TYR A 134 -19.44 -4.55 4.53
C TYR A 134 -19.31 -5.94 3.93
N CYS A 135 -18.85 -6.07 2.79
CA CYS A 135 -18.66 -7.38 2.13
C CYS A 135 -17.76 -8.34 2.90
#